data_8eed2ddab5fdb13c22ae0f594589a9bf
#
_entry.id   8eed2ddab5fdb13c22ae0f594589a9bf
#
_cell.length_a   1.000
_cell.length_b   1.000
_cell.length_c   1.000
_cell.angle_alpha   90.00
_cell.angle_beta   90.00
_cell.angle_gamma   90.00
#
_symmetry.space_group_name_H-M   'P 1'
#
loop_
_entity.id
_entity.type
_entity.pdbx_description
1 polymer ?
#
loop_
_entity_poly.entity_id
_entity_poly.type
_entity_poly.pdbx_seq_one_letter_code
_entity_poly.pdbx_strand_id
1 'polypeptide(L)'
;MTLSGEQEIPRRTSRLILLSVCIGQTIVGLDQRAITVALPTLTATFHTSFTTIQWTILIYDLVLIGLIITMGRLGDLFGRRRLYSLGFLIFVIGSAVGGLSQTPGQLIFFRAVQALGGSMIAANGRAIVSVNLPPQDRGRALGLTSTAFHIGFLIGPALGGFLIDSIGWRWIFYINMPFSLCGAYLAWKIIPETRTNEKIAVDVPGALLLFLTNGLFIYAIDQLPRVGWHHPRFLLTLSLSVIALLFLLRVEAKTKTPILTLSMFRSRLFSAGIASLFLIAGTLSAINFLLPFFLQNLLGYSPSQVGWIIVADSVIIMIMAPIAGSLSDRFGSRLLCTTGCAIVAVAQFFLATLDLNASLLRIMLPLIVWGVGWALFNAPNQSSILGAVSPEKIGAAAGMIATTARTGGAMGVALSATLFGYLLAAAGLSGSQIESPESWRTAPETFMGAFATTIFVLNFFTLIAVLFSAVRGEKPQA
;
A
#
# COMPACT_ATOMS: atom_id res chain seq x y z
N MET A 1 -0.58 -20.82 -42.20
CA MET A 1 -0.48 -21.88 -41.18
C MET A 1 -1.12 -21.34 -39.92
N THR A 2 -2.37 -21.69 -39.68
CA THR A 2 -3.15 -21.34 -38.50
C THR A 2 -2.56 -22.10 -37.32
N LEU A 3 -2.06 -21.34 -36.30
CA LEU A 3 -1.54 -21.90 -35.06
C LEU A 3 -2.65 -22.62 -34.31
N SER A 4 -2.41 -23.90 -34.13
CA SER A 4 -3.21 -24.95 -33.53
C SER A 4 -3.78 -24.58 -32.14
N GLY A 5 -5.11 -24.77 -31.97
CA GLY A 5 -5.70 -25.32 -30.76
C GLY A 5 -5.64 -24.45 -29.50
N GLU A 6 -6.12 -23.22 -29.56
CA GLU A 6 -6.65 -22.56 -28.34
C GLU A 6 -7.91 -23.34 -27.92
N GLN A 7 -7.75 -24.30 -27.01
CA GLN A 7 -8.90 -24.92 -26.35
C GLN A 7 -9.65 -23.80 -25.63
N GLU A 8 -10.82 -23.41 -26.15
CA GLU A 8 -11.72 -22.47 -25.46
C GLU A 8 -12.04 -23.02 -24.07
N ILE A 9 -11.52 -22.35 -23.06
CA ILE A 9 -11.82 -22.72 -21.67
C ILE A 9 -13.33 -22.55 -21.47
N PRO A 10 -14.05 -23.57 -20.98
CA PRO A 10 -15.48 -23.49 -20.74
C PRO A 10 -15.83 -22.27 -19.89
N ARG A 11 -16.89 -21.54 -20.21
CA ARG A 11 -17.32 -20.33 -19.49
C ARG A 11 -17.45 -20.55 -17.98
N ARG A 12 -17.84 -21.76 -17.55
CA ARG A 12 -17.91 -22.14 -16.14
C ARG A 12 -16.52 -22.12 -15.49
N THR A 13 -15.53 -22.70 -16.16
CA THR A 13 -14.13 -22.71 -15.68
C THR A 13 -13.56 -21.29 -15.61
N SER A 14 -13.79 -20.46 -16.64
CA SER A 14 -13.36 -19.05 -16.65
C SER A 14 -13.92 -18.27 -15.46
N ARG A 15 -15.21 -18.47 -15.10
CA ARG A 15 -15.83 -17.84 -13.93
C ARG A 15 -15.20 -18.31 -12.61
N LEU A 16 -14.86 -19.59 -12.48
CA LEU A 16 -14.23 -20.15 -11.29
C LEU A 16 -12.77 -19.68 -11.14
N ILE A 17 -12.04 -19.53 -12.26
CA ILE A 17 -10.69 -18.91 -12.27
C ILE A 17 -10.80 -17.47 -11.75
N LEU A 18 -11.74 -16.70 -12.31
CA LEU A 18 -11.96 -15.32 -11.89
C LEU A 18 -12.35 -15.22 -10.39
N LEU A 19 -13.22 -16.11 -9.91
CA LEU A 19 -13.61 -16.17 -8.51
C LEU A 19 -12.40 -16.43 -7.60
N SER A 20 -11.55 -17.42 -7.95
CA SER A 20 -10.32 -17.69 -7.19
C SER A 20 -9.41 -16.45 -7.11
N VAL A 21 -9.26 -15.73 -8.23
CA VAL A 21 -8.43 -14.53 -8.27
C VAL A 21 -9.07 -13.38 -7.47
N CYS A 22 -10.38 -13.22 -7.56
CA CYS A 22 -11.11 -12.22 -6.74
C CYS A 22 -10.96 -12.50 -5.24
N ILE A 23 -11.09 -13.76 -4.80
CA ILE A 23 -10.84 -14.16 -3.41
C ILE A 23 -9.43 -13.73 -2.98
N GLY A 24 -8.40 -14.06 -3.76
CA GLY A 24 -7.02 -13.69 -3.44
C GLY A 24 -6.81 -12.17 -3.34
N GLN A 25 -7.38 -11.39 -4.26
CA GLN A 25 -7.28 -9.94 -4.23
C GLN A 25 -8.03 -9.33 -3.03
N THR A 26 -9.23 -9.84 -2.71
CA THR A 26 -10.01 -9.38 -1.56
C THR A 26 -9.26 -9.61 -0.26
N ILE A 27 -8.64 -10.80 -0.07
CA ILE A 27 -7.89 -11.13 1.13
C ILE A 27 -6.68 -10.20 1.30
N VAL A 28 -5.92 -9.98 0.22
CA VAL A 28 -4.76 -9.08 0.25
C VAL A 28 -5.18 -7.65 0.59
N GLY A 29 -6.30 -7.16 0.03
CA GLY A 29 -6.82 -5.83 0.34
C GLY A 29 -7.32 -5.71 1.78
N LEU A 30 -8.07 -6.71 2.27
CA LEU A 30 -8.61 -6.77 3.63
C LEU A 30 -7.48 -6.77 4.66
N ASP A 31 -6.50 -7.66 4.50
CA ASP A 31 -5.37 -7.80 5.41
C ASP A 31 -4.56 -6.52 5.56
N GLN A 32 -4.31 -5.83 4.44
CA GLN A 32 -3.56 -4.57 4.45
C GLN A 32 -4.23 -3.46 5.28
N ARG A 33 -5.57 -3.41 5.28
CA ARG A 33 -6.30 -2.33 5.96
C ARG A 33 -6.80 -2.71 7.35
N ALA A 34 -7.12 -3.97 7.60
CA ALA A 34 -7.57 -4.43 8.92
C ALA A 34 -6.49 -4.21 9.99
N ILE A 35 -5.22 -4.43 9.66
CA ILE A 35 -4.09 -4.27 10.58
C ILE A 35 -3.93 -2.82 11.09
N THR A 36 -4.30 -1.80 10.30
CA THR A 36 -4.12 -0.40 10.68
C THR A 36 -4.94 -0.02 11.91
N VAL A 37 -6.16 -0.55 12.02
CA VAL A 37 -7.05 -0.33 13.19
C VAL A 37 -6.55 -1.07 14.42
N ALA A 38 -5.79 -2.16 14.24
CA ALA A 38 -5.23 -2.95 15.32
C ALA A 38 -3.98 -2.34 15.98
N LEU A 39 -3.30 -1.40 15.31
CA LEU A 39 -2.00 -0.90 15.78
C LEU A 39 -2.02 -0.37 17.23
N PRO A 40 -2.98 0.47 17.66
CA PRO A 40 -3.04 0.91 19.04
C PRO A 40 -3.23 -0.23 20.03
N THR A 41 -4.13 -1.18 19.70
CA THR A 41 -4.37 -2.40 20.51
C THR A 41 -3.12 -3.27 20.58
N LEU A 42 -2.39 -3.46 19.48
CA LEU A 42 -1.15 -4.23 19.44
C LEU A 42 -0.04 -3.54 20.25
N THR A 43 0.05 -2.20 20.17
CA THR A 43 1.00 -1.42 20.97
C THR A 43 0.75 -1.62 22.46
N ALA A 44 -0.51 -1.54 22.90
CA ALA A 44 -0.91 -1.80 24.27
C ALA A 44 -0.68 -3.26 24.70
N THR A 45 -1.05 -4.25 23.85
CA THR A 45 -0.93 -5.67 24.16
C THR A 45 0.52 -6.13 24.32
N PHE A 46 1.41 -5.64 23.46
CA PHE A 46 2.84 -6.01 23.51
C PHE A 46 3.69 -5.08 24.36
N HIS A 47 3.09 -4.07 25.00
CA HIS A 47 3.81 -3.04 25.76
C HIS A 47 5.02 -2.49 24.98
N THR A 48 4.78 -2.10 23.74
CA THR A 48 5.82 -1.68 22.80
C THR A 48 5.56 -0.30 22.23
N SER A 49 6.57 0.31 21.60
CA SER A 49 6.44 1.63 20.95
C SER A 49 5.64 1.57 19.67
N PHE A 50 5.00 2.70 19.33
CA PHE A 50 4.36 2.86 18.03
C PHE A 50 5.39 2.79 16.87
N THR A 51 6.66 3.19 17.11
CA THR A 51 7.76 3.03 16.15
C THR A 51 8.14 1.56 15.93
N THR A 52 8.00 0.70 16.94
CA THR A 52 8.21 -0.74 16.77
C THR A 52 7.03 -1.38 16.05
N ILE A 53 5.79 -1.07 16.46
CA ILE A 53 4.61 -1.72 15.90
C ILE A 53 4.34 -1.31 14.44
N GLN A 54 4.77 -0.12 13.99
CA GLN A 54 4.68 0.28 12.58
C GLN A 54 5.37 -0.73 11.63
N TRP A 55 6.41 -1.44 12.13
CA TRP A 55 7.12 -2.45 11.33
C TRP A 55 6.22 -3.60 10.89
N THR A 56 5.07 -3.83 11.54
CA THR A 56 4.07 -4.80 11.07
C THR A 56 3.47 -4.41 9.71
N ILE A 57 3.38 -3.12 9.40
CA ILE A 57 2.97 -2.61 8.09
C ILE A 57 4.18 -2.50 7.17
N LEU A 58 5.27 -1.88 7.65
CA LEU A 58 6.45 -1.58 6.85
C LEU A 58 7.09 -2.84 6.25
N ILE A 59 7.25 -3.89 7.04
CA ILE A 59 7.86 -5.15 6.56
C ILE A 59 7.01 -5.81 5.47
N TYR A 60 5.68 -5.74 5.60
CA TYR A 60 4.76 -6.26 4.60
C TYR A 60 4.92 -5.52 3.26
N ASP A 61 4.92 -4.19 3.30
CA ASP A 61 5.10 -3.39 2.09
C ASP A 61 6.51 -3.52 1.51
N LEU A 62 7.55 -3.60 2.33
CA LEU A 62 8.93 -3.82 1.87
C LEU A 62 9.09 -5.14 1.10
N VAL A 63 8.54 -6.23 1.64
CA VAL A 63 8.55 -7.53 0.98
C VAL A 63 7.78 -7.49 -0.35
N LEU A 64 6.63 -6.81 -0.38
CA LEU A 64 5.86 -6.62 -1.62
C LEU A 64 6.64 -5.78 -2.65
N ILE A 65 7.26 -4.67 -2.23
CA ILE A 65 8.07 -3.80 -3.11
C ILE A 65 9.19 -4.61 -3.77
N GLY A 66 9.92 -5.40 -2.98
CA GLY A 66 11.06 -6.18 -3.48
C GLY A 66 10.67 -7.38 -4.32
N LEU A 67 9.53 -8.03 -4.04
CA LEU A 67 9.25 -9.35 -4.57
C LEU A 67 8.12 -9.43 -5.60
N ILE A 68 7.21 -8.46 -5.68
CA ILE A 68 6.01 -8.60 -6.52
C ILE A 68 6.35 -8.87 -8.01
N ILE A 69 7.34 -8.16 -8.57
CA ILE A 69 7.76 -8.31 -9.97
C ILE A 69 8.50 -9.65 -10.16
N THR A 70 9.37 -9.97 -9.22
CA THR A 70 10.12 -11.24 -9.20
C THR A 70 9.17 -12.44 -9.13
N MET A 71 8.15 -12.40 -8.26
CA MET A 71 7.15 -13.48 -8.13
C MET A 71 6.29 -13.64 -9.38
N GLY A 72 6.03 -12.57 -10.13
CA GLY A 72 5.38 -12.65 -11.43
C GLY A 72 6.22 -13.44 -12.44
N ARG A 73 7.51 -13.11 -12.55
CA ARG A 73 8.44 -13.80 -13.46
C ARG A 73 8.72 -15.24 -13.04
N LEU A 74 8.83 -15.51 -11.74
CA LEU A 74 8.95 -16.88 -11.22
C LEU A 74 7.70 -17.69 -11.58
N GLY A 75 6.51 -17.08 -11.59
CA GLY A 75 5.27 -17.70 -12.08
C GLY A 75 5.34 -18.10 -13.53
N ASP A 76 5.95 -17.28 -14.36
CA ASP A 76 6.15 -17.58 -15.79
C ASP A 76 7.10 -18.78 -16.01
N LEU A 77 8.14 -18.90 -15.17
CA LEU A 77 9.13 -19.98 -15.26
C LEU A 77 8.68 -21.29 -14.63
N PHE A 78 8.18 -21.24 -13.39
CA PHE A 78 7.87 -22.43 -12.59
C PHE A 78 6.40 -22.84 -12.68
N GLY A 79 5.55 -22.01 -13.26
CA GLY A 79 4.12 -22.23 -13.41
C GLY A 79 3.30 -21.31 -12.51
N ARG A 80 2.39 -20.55 -13.14
CA ARG A 80 1.58 -19.55 -12.46
C ARG A 80 0.62 -20.16 -11.44
N ARG A 81 -0.03 -21.29 -11.78
CA ARG A 81 -0.91 -22.02 -10.86
C ARG A 81 -0.17 -22.44 -9.60
N ARG A 82 1.03 -23.04 -9.75
CA ARG A 82 1.82 -23.53 -8.62
C ARG A 82 2.21 -22.39 -7.67
N LEU A 83 2.78 -21.30 -8.23
CA LEU A 83 3.16 -20.15 -7.40
C LEU A 83 1.96 -19.47 -6.75
N TYR A 84 0.86 -19.36 -7.47
CA TYR A 84 -0.37 -18.77 -6.96
C TYR A 84 -0.95 -19.58 -5.78
N SER A 85 -1.05 -20.92 -5.94
CA SER A 85 -1.52 -21.81 -4.88
C SER A 85 -0.56 -21.85 -3.68
N LEU A 86 0.75 -21.90 -3.92
CA LEU A 86 1.77 -21.82 -2.87
C LEU A 86 1.70 -20.49 -2.12
N GLY A 87 1.43 -19.40 -2.83
CA GLY A 87 1.22 -18.07 -2.24
C GLY A 87 0.11 -18.07 -1.20
N PHE A 88 -1.02 -18.69 -1.48
CA PHE A 88 -2.10 -18.84 -0.48
C PHE A 88 -1.66 -19.66 0.72
N LEU A 89 -0.95 -20.78 0.53
CA LEU A 89 -0.48 -21.62 1.64
C LEU A 89 0.50 -20.85 2.55
N ILE A 90 1.47 -20.14 1.96
CA ILE A 90 2.40 -19.30 2.71
C ILE A 90 1.65 -18.19 3.45
N PHE A 91 0.66 -17.57 2.80
CA PHE A 91 -0.17 -16.54 3.43
C PHE A 91 -0.97 -17.09 4.62
N VAL A 92 -1.54 -18.31 4.50
CA VAL A 92 -2.22 -19.01 5.62
C VAL A 92 -1.25 -19.27 6.77
N ILE A 93 -0.06 -19.80 6.48
CA ILE A 93 0.96 -20.08 7.52
C ILE A 93 1.35 -18.77 8.22
N GLY A 94 1.67 -17.72 7.47
CA GLY A 94 1.99 -16.41 8.02
C GLY A 94 0.85 -15.84 8.88
N SER A 95 -0.40 -16.00 8.45
CA SER A 95 -1.59 -15.58 9.20
C SER A 95 -1.78 -16.42 10.48
N ALA A 96 -1.74 -17.75 10.37
CA ALA A 96 -1.96 -18.65 11.51
C ALA A 96 -0.94 -18.40 12.63
N VAL A 97 0.37 -18.38 12.28
CA VAL A 97 1.43 -18.19 13.27
C VAL A 97 1.55 -16.72 13.69
N GLY A 98 1.24 -15.76 12.80
CA GLY A 98 1.12 -14.35 13.15
C GLY A 98 0.09 -14.10 14.24
N GLY A 99 -1.08 -14.75 14.17
CA GLY A 99 -2.11 -14.69 15.21
C GLY A 99 -1.69 -15.33 16.55
N LEU A 100 -0.71 -16.22 16.55
CA LEU A 100 -0.14 -16.85 17.76
C LEU A 100 1.00 -16.04 18.38
N SER A 101 1.44 -14.94 17.76
CA SER A 101 2.57 -14.14 18.22
C SER A 101 2.39 -13.63 19.65
N GLN A 102 3.47 -13.72 20.44
CA GLN A 102 3.56 -13.26 21.82
C GLN A 102 4.47 -12.04 21.97
N THR A 103 5.26 -11.73 20.93
CA THR A 103 6.16 -10.57 20.91
C THR A 103 6.01 -9.79 19.61
N PRO A 104 6.31 -8.46 19.60
CA PRO A 104 6.28 -7.66 18.38
C PRO A 104 7.20 -8.23 17.28
N GLY A 105 8.38 -8.71 17.66
CA GLY A 105 9.34 -9.29 16.71
C GLY A 105 8.83 -10.53 16.01
N GLN A 106 8.12 -11.42 16.72
CA GLN A 106 7.45 -12.57 16.12
C GLN A 106 6.39 -12.12 15.12
N LEU A 107 5.55 -11.16 15.51
CA LEU A 107 4.50 -10.64 14.64
C LEU A 107 5.09 -10.03 13.37
N ILE A 108 6.12 -9.20 13.49
CA ILE A 108 6.83 -8.57 12.36
C ILE A 108 7.41 -9.65 11.43
N PHE A 109 8.06 -10.69 11.98
CA PHE A 109 8.59 -11.79 11.18
C PHE A 109 7.50 -12.52 10.39
N PHE A 110 6.39 -12.88 11.04
CA PHE A 110 5.28 -13.58 10.35
C PHE A 110 4.52 -12.69 9.39
N ARG A 111 4.53 -11.37 9.58
CA ARG A 111 4.07 -10.40 8.58
C ARG A 111 4.95 -10.44 7.32
N ALA A 112 6.26 -10.61 7.45
CA ALA A 112 7.14 -10.80 6.29
C ALA A 112 6.82 -12.11 5.54
N VAL A 113 6.58 -13.21 6.27
CA VAL A 113 6.15 -14.49 5.67
C VAL A 113 4.81 -14.35 4.96
N GLN A 114 3.85 -13.70 5.59
CA GLN A 114 2.53 -13.44 5.00
C GLN A 114 2.64 -12.58 3.74
N ALA A 115 3.50 -11.55 3.74
CA ALA A 115 3.76 -10.69 2.59
C ALA A 115 4.41 -11.43 1.41
N LEU A 116 5.26 -12.42 1.68
CA LEU A 116 5.80 -13.31 0.66
C LEU A 116 4.65 -14.03 -0.06
N GLY A 117 3.71 -14.64 0.67
CA GLY A 117 2.51 -15.24 0.10
C GLY A 117 1.65 -14.23 -0.66
N GLY A 118 1.43 -13.05 -0.06
CA GLY A 118 0.68 -11.94 -0.68
C GLY A 118 1.29 -11.47 -2.01
N SER A 119 2.63 -11.40 -2.10
CA SER A 119 3.33 -11.03 -3.34
C SER A 119 3.11 -12.05 -4.47
N MET A 120 3.13 -13.36 -4.13
CA MET A 120 2.82 -14.44 -5.08
C MET A 120 1.38 -14.36 -5.59
N ILE A 121 0.42 -14.10 -4.69
CA ILE A 121 -1.01 -13.95 -5.02
C ILE A 121 -1.21 -12.72 -5.91
N ALA A 122 -0.70 -11.56 -5.51
CA ALA A 122 -0.91 -10.30 -6.21
C ALA A 122 -0.28 -10.29 -7.61
N ALA A 123 0.93 -10.83 -7.74
CA ALA A 123 1.64 -10.89 -9.02
C ALA A 123 0.99 -11.86 -10.01
N ASN A 124 0.72 -13.10 -9.57
CA ASN A 124 0.26 -14.16 -10.47
C ASN A 124 -1.25 -14.08 -10.76
N GLY A 125 -2.07 -13.56 -9.84
CA GLY A 125 -3.51 -13.49 -10.02
C GLY A 125 -3.93 -12.74 -11.29
N ARG A 126 -3.39 -11.54 -11.52
CA ARG A 126 -3.67 -10.75 -12.74
C ARG A 126 -3.16 -11.44 -14.01
N ALA A 127 -1.98 -12.07 -13.94
CA ALA A 127 -1.40 -12.80 -15.05
C ALA A 127 -2.24 -14.04 -15.43
N ILE A 128 -2.77 -14.77 -14.42
CA ILE A 128 -3.68 -15.91 -14.62
C ILE A 128 -4.94 -15.46 -15.36
N VAL A 129 -5.56 -14.36 -14.96
CA VAL A 129 -6.74 -13.80 -15.66
C VAL A 129 -6.40 -13.44 -17.10
N SER A 130 -5.28 -12.75 -17.33
CA SER A 130 -4.88 -12.28 -18.66
C SER A 130 -4.59 -13.41 -19.65
N VAL A 131 -4.13 -14.58 -19.17
CA VAL A 131 -3.77 -15.69 -20.03
C VAL A 131 -4.94 -16.66 -20.26
N ASN A 132 -5.76 -16.91 -19.23
CA ASN A 132 -6.79 -17.94 -19.28
C ASN A 132 -8.16 -17.44 -19.73
N LEU A 133 -8.39 -16.13 -19.83
CA LEU A 133 -9.67 -15.58 -20.27
C LEU A 133 -9.60 -15.10 -21.72
N PRO A 134 -10.73 -15.20 -22.48
CA PRO A 134 -10.84 -14.69 -23.83
C PRO A 134 -10.47 -13.19 -23.92
N PRO A 135 -9.80 -12.75 -25.01
CA PRO A 135 -9.37 -11.34 -25.14
C PRO A 135 -10.47 -10.30 -24.90
N GLN A 136 -11.69 -10.60 -25.37
CA GLN A 136 -12.86 -9.72 -25.21
C GLN A 136 -13.31 -9.55 -23.74
N ASP A 137 -13.06 -10.55 -22.88
CA ASP A 137 -13.47 -10.54 -21.47
C ASP A 137 -12.37 -10.07 -20.51
N ARG A 138 -11.10 -9.99 -20.97
CA ARG A 138 -9.92 -9.69 -20.12
C ARG A 138 -10.06 -8.35 -19.41
N GLY A 139 -10.47 -7.30 -20.10
CA GLY A 139 -10.63 -5.97 -19.52
C GLY A 139 -11.63 -5.97 -18.36
N ARG A 140 -12.82 -6.58 -18.59
CA ARG A 140 -13.84 -6.72 -17.56
C ARG A 140 -13.38 -7.57 -16.38
N ALA A 141 -12.69 -8.66 -16.64
CA ALA A 141 -12.19 -9.55 -15.59
C ALA A 141 -11.10 -8.89 -14.74
N LEU A 142 -10.15 -8.17 -15.36
CA LEU A 142 -9.15 -7.38 -14.63
C LEU A 142 -9.79 -6.25 -13.81
N GLY A 143 -10.83 -5.61 -14.33
CA GLY A 143 -11.64 -4.65 -13.58
C GLY A 143 -12.27 -5.29 -12.34
N LEU A 144 -12.89 -6.47 -12.47
CA LEU A 144 -13.47 -7.20 -11.34
C LEU A 144 -12.43 -7.61 -10.30
N THR A 145 -11.22 -8.03 -10.71
CA THR A 145 -10.14 -8.34 -9.74
C THR A 145 -9.67 -7.09 -8.99
N SER A 146 -9.61 -5.95 -9.66
CA SER A 146 -9.31 -4.67 -9.00
C SER A 146 -10.41 -4.26 -8.02
N THR A 147 -11.69 -4.38 -8.42
CA THR A 147 -12.83 -4.13 -7.55
C THR A 147 -12.81 -5.04 -6.32
N ALA A 148 -12.49 -6.33 -6.48
CA ALA A 148 -12.37 -7.29 -5.38
C ALA A 148 -11.29 -6.85 -4.35
N PHE A 149 -10.13 -6.38 -4.82
CA PHE A 149 -9.11 -5.79 -3.93
C PHE A 149 -9.65 -4.59 -3.15
N HIS A 150 -10.32 -3.66 -3.83
CA HIS A 150 -10.87 -2.46 -3.19
C HIS A 150 -12.03 -2.76 -2.23
N ILE A 151 -12.83 -3.80 -2.49
CA ILE A 151 -13.84 -4.28 -1.54
C ILE A 151 -13.18 -4.79 -0.26
N GLY A 152 -12.14 -5.62 -0.37
CA GLY A 152 -11.37 -6.06 0.80
C GLY A 152 -10.76 -4.88 1.57
N PHE A 153 -10.16 -3.95 0.83
CA PHE A 153 -9.56 -2.74 1.39
C PHE A 153 -10.58 -1.84 2.08
N LEU A 154 -11.80 -1.73 1.56
CA LEU A 154 -12.92 -0.98 2.12
C LEU A 154 -13.43 -1.64 3.41
N ILE A 155 -13.68 -2.96 3.38
CA ILE A 155 -14.27 -3.69 4.50
C ILE A 155 -13.26 -3.90 5.63
N GLY A 156 -11.96 -3.93 5.31
CA GLY A 156 -10.86 -4.24 6.24
C GLY A 156 -10.94 -3.51 7.58
N PRO A 157 -11.01 -2.18 7.62
CA PRO A 157 -11.04 -1.44 8.87
C PRO A 157 -12.27 -1.74 9.73
N ALA A 158 -13.49 -1.78 9.14
CA ALA A 158 -14.71 -2.05 9.87
C ALA A 158 -14.72 -3.49 10.43
N LEU A 159 -14.35 -4.48 9.60
CA LEU A 159 -14.27 -5.87 10.03
C LEU A 159 -13.14 -6.06 11.05
N GLY A 160 -11.97 -5.45 10.83
CA GLY A 160 -10.85 -5.49 11.76
C GLY A 160 -11.23 -4.92 13.12
N GLY A 161 -11.85 -3.74 13.15
CA GLY A 161 -12.33 -3.10 14.38
C GLY A 161 -13.36 -3.97 15.10
N PHE A 162 -14.36 -4.50 14.39
CA PHE A 162 -15.35 -5.41 14.95
C PHE A 162 -14.72 -6.67 15.57
N LEU A 163 -13.78 -7.30 14.87
CA LEU A 163 -13.09 -8.49 15.37
C LEU A 163 -12.27 -8.17 16.64
N ILE A 164 -11.61 -7.02 16.70
CA ILE A 164 -10.82 -6.60 17.87
C ILE A 164 -11.72 -6.47 19.08
N ASP A 165 -12.86 -5.79 18.95
CA ASP A 165 -13.77 -5.52 20.05
C ASP A 165 -14.51 -6.78 20.53
N SER A 166 -14.87 -7.69 19.61
CA SER A 166 -15.70 -8.85 19.92
C SER A 166 -14.93 -10.07 20.41
N ILE A 167 -13.82 -10.42 19.75
CA ILE A 167 -13.09 -11.69 19.97
C ILE A 167 -11.57 -11.50 20.03
N GLY A 168 -11.06 -10.26 19.86
CA GLY A 168 -9.68 -9.89 20.02
C GLY A 168 -8.89 -9.82 18.71
N TRP A 169 -7.75 -9.09 18.75
CA TRP A 169 -6.94 -8.73 17.59
C TRP A 169 -6.40 -9.93 16.79
N ARG A 170 -6.22 -11.10 17.43
CA ARG A 170 -5.70 -12.31 16.77
C ARG A 170 -6.59 -12.77 15.63
N TRP A 171 -7.88 -12.51 15.71
CA TRP A 171 -8.85 -12.91 14.69
C TRP A 171 -8.73 -12.14 13.38
N ILE A 172 -8.06 -10.97 13.37
CA ILE A 172 -7.70 -10.29 12.12
C ILE A 172 -6.85 -11.20 11.22
N PHE A 173 -6.00 -12.01 11.84
CA PHE A 173 -5.16 -12.98 11.11
C PHE A 173 -5.94 -14.25 10.78
N TYR A 174 -6.69 -14.80 11.74
CA TYR A 174 -7.40 -16.06 11.54
C TYR A 174 -8.55 -15.97 10.54
N ILE A 175 -9.21 -14.84 10.38
CA ILE A 175 -10.26 -14.62 9.38
C ILE A 175 -9.74 -14.85 7.94
N ASN A 176 -8.46 -14.61 7.70
CA ASN A 176 -7.85 -14.82 6.39
C ASN A 176 -7.72 -16.31 6.02
N MET A 177 -7.64 -17.21 7.02
CA MET A 177 -7.34 -18.63 6.79
C MET A 177 -8.40 -19.37 5.96
N PRO A 178 -9.70 -19.37 6.30
CA PRO A 178 -10.70 -20.12 5.55
C PRO A 178 -10.79 -19.65 4.09
N PHE A 179 -10.74 -18.34 3.87
CA PHE A 179 -10.79 -17.78 2.52
C PHE A 179 -9.54 -18.12 1.71
N SER A 180 -8.35 -18.05 2.34
CA SER A 180 -7.10 -18.40 1.67
C SER A 180 -7.01 -19.90 1.34
N LEU A 181 -7.48 -20.77 2.23
CA LEU A 181 -7.55 -22.22 1.95
C LEU A 181 -8.53 -22.53 0.83
N CYS A 182 -9.68 -21.86 0.80
CA CYS A 182 -10.63 -21.96 -0.32
C CYS A 182 -9.99 -21.47 -1.62
N GLY A 183 -9.32 -20.34 -1.60
CA GLY A 183 -8.58 -19.80 -2.75
C GLY A 183 -7.50 -20.75 -3.25
N ALA A 184 -6.70 -21.34 -2.35
CA ALA A 184 -5.68 -22.33 -2.68
C ALA A 184 -6.27 -23.58 -3.35
N TYR A 185 -7.37 -24.12 -2.77
CA TYR A 185 -8.07 -25.28 -3.31
C TYR A 185 -8.61 -25.02 -4.72
N LEU A 186 -9.31 -23.89 -4.89
CA LEU A 186 -9.85 -23.51 -6.20
C LEU A 186 -8.72 -23.29 -7.22
N ALA A 187 -7.66 -22.62 -6.81
CA ALA A 187 -6.50 -22.37 -7.67
C ALA A 187 -5.87 -23.69 -8.13
N TRP A 188 -5.59 -24.60 -7.21
CA TRP A 188 -4.97 -25.87 -7.50
C TRP A 188 -5.82 -26.76 -8.42
N LYS A 189 -7.16 -26.79 -8.20
CA LYS A 189 -8.07 -27.70 -8.92
C LYS A 189 -8.50 -27.17 -10.28
N ILE A 190 -8.62 -25.84 -10.44
CA ILE A 190 -9.35 -25.25 -11.56
C ILE A 190 -8.42 -24.53 -12.53
N ILE A 191 -7.35 -23.88 -12.03
CA ILE A 191 -6.48 -23.09 -12.89
C ILE A 191 -5.59 -24.02 -13.71
N PRO A 192 -5.59 -23.90 -15.05
CA PRO A 192 -4.64 -24.62 -15.89
C PRO A 192 -3.20 -24.18 -15.59
N GLU A 193 -2.26 -25.10 -15.64
CA GLU A 193 -0.85 -24.73 -15.50
C GLU A 193 -0.37 -24.05 -16.77
N THR A 194 0.15 -22.86 -16.61
CA THR A 194 0.71 -22.09 -17.73
C THR A 194 2.17 -21.76 -17.44
N ARG A 195 3.04 -22.11 -18.34
CA ARG A 195 4.48 -21.82 -18.30
C ARG A 195 4.90 -21.22 -19.63
N THR A 196 5.85 -20.34 -19.59
CA THR A 196 6.49 -19.83 -20.80
C THR A 196 7.75 -20.65 -21.07
N ASN A 197 7.89 -21.11 -22.29
CA ASN A 197 9.12 -21.82 -22.75
C ASN A 197 10.27 -20.85 -23.05
N GLU A 198 10.03 -19.55 -22.98
CA GLU A 198 11.06 -18.54 -23.19
C GLU A 198 11.97 -18.40 -21.97
N LYS A 199 13.26 -18.21 -22.20
CA LYS A 199 14.23 -17.90 -21.14
C LYS A 199 14.01 -16.47 -20.64
N ILE A 200 13.05 -16.30 -19.72
CA ILE A 200 12.81 -15.00 -19.08
C ILE A 200 13.90 -14.75 -18.03
N ALA A 201 14.68 -13.69 -18.22
CA ALA A 201 15.65 -13.27 -17.23
C ALA A 201 14.91 -12.62 -16.03
N VAL A 202 15.18 -13.13 -14.83
CA VAL A 202 14.69 -12.55 -13.57
C VAL A 202 15.73 -11.57 -13.07
N ASP A 203 15.32 -10.32 -12.86
CA ASP A 203 16.20 -9.29 -12.29
C ASP A 203 16.24 -9.40 -10.76
N VAL A 204 16.89 -10.46 -10.27
CA VAL A 204 17.08 -10.68 -8.83
C VAL A 204 17.94 -9.58 -8.19
N PRO A 205 19.05 -9.13 -8.83
CA PRO A 205 19.86 -8.03 -8.29
C PRO A 205 19.05 -6.73 -8.13
N GLY A 206 18.26 -6.33 -9.15
CA GLY A 206 17.39 -5.15 -9.08
C GLY A 206 16.36 -5.26 -7.95
N ALA A 207 15.69 -6.41 -7.80
CA ALA A 207 14.72 -6.66 -6.74
C ALA A 207 15.36 -6.56 -5.33
N LEU A 208 16.53 -7.18 -5.15
CA LEU A 208 17.27 -7.13 -3.87
C LEU A 208 17.75 -5.71 -3.55
N LEU A 209 18.30 -5.01 -4.52
CA LEU A 209 18.74 -3.62 -4.33
C LEU A 209 17.58 -2.68 -4.04
N LEU A 210 16.42 -2.88 -4.68
CA LEU A 210 15.21 -2.10 -4.39
C LEU A 210 14.71 -2.36 -2.95
N PHE A 211 14.69 -3.62 -2.51
CA PHE A 211 14.37 -4.00 -1.13
C PHE A 211 15.35 -3.37 -0.14
N LEU A 212 16.65 -3.51 -0.38
CA LEU A 212 17.71 -2.96 0.48
C LEU A 212 17.67 -1.43 0.54
N THR A 213 17.52 -0.76 -0.59
CA THR A 213 17.41 0.71 -0.64
C THR A 213 16.28 1.21 0.25
N ASN A 214 15.08 0.67 0.06
CA ASN A 214 13.91 1.08 0.84
C ASN A 214 14.05 0.67 2.32
N GLY A 215 14.48 -0.56 2.59
CA GLY A 215 14.64 -1.09 3.95
C GLY A 215 15.67 -0.30 4.77
N LEU A 216 16.84 -0.02 4.20
CA LEU A 216 17.88 0.78 4.85
C LEU A 216 17.45 2.22 5.07
N PHE A 217 16.75 2.83 4.09
CA PHE A 217 16.22 4.18 4.24
C PHE A 217 15.20 4.26 5.39
N ILE A 218 14.22 3.37 5.38
CA ILE A 218 13.17 3.31 6.42
C ILE A 218 13.81 3.07 7.79
N TYR A 219 14.78 2.15 7.88
CA TYR A 219 15.48 1.85 9.12
C TYR A 219 16.34 3.03 9.61
N ALA A 220 16.98 3.77 8.69
CA ALA A 220 17.70 4.98 9.05
C ALA A 220 16.76 6.04 9.65
N ILE A 221 15.63 6.29 8.99
CA ILE A 221 14.62 7.25 9.48
C ILE A 221 14.04 6.81 10.83
N ASP A 222 13.72 5.52 11.02
CA ASP A 222 13.20 4.97 12.28
C ASP A 222 14.13 5.18 13.48
N GLN A 223 15.44 5.17 13.27
CA GLN A 223 16.41 5.41 14.34
C GLN A 223 16.53 6.88 14.76
N LEU A 224 16.14 7.81 13.88
CA LEU A 224 16.43 9.24 14.05
C LEU A 224 15.94 9.84 15.38
N PRO A 225 14.73 9.54 15.90
CA PRO A 225 14.26 10.07 17.19
C PRO A 225 15.10 9.57 18.38
N ARG A 226 15.73 8.40 18.25
CA ARG A 226 16.47 7.76 19.35
C ARG A 226 17.92 8.19 19.40
N VAL A 227 18.54 8.38 18.22
CA VAL A 227 20.00 8.60 18.15
C VAL A 227 20.38 10.00 17.64
N GLY A 228 19.48 10.72 16.98
CA GLY A 228 19.74 12.05 16.42
C GLY A 228 20.48 12.05 15.07
N TRP A 229 20.49 13.22 14.42
CA TRP A 229 21.00 13.41 13.04
C TRP A 229 22.51 13.18 12.89
N HIS A 230 23.29 13.39 13.92
CA HIS A 230 24.77 13.30 13.88
C HIS A 230 25.30 11.92 14.32
N HIS A 231 24.41 11.02 14.72
CA HIS A 231 24.85 9.73 15.24
C HIS A 231 25.42 8.83 14.13
N PRO A 232 26.57 8.17 14.34
CA PRO A 232 27.23 7.34 13.32
C PRO A 232 26.32 6.23 12.74
N ARG A 233 25.44 5.64 13.53
CA ARG A 233 24.50 4.60 13.07
C ARG A 233 23.52 5.16 12.04
N PHE A 234 22.94 6.35 12.28
CA PHE A 234 22.05 7.02 11.33
C PHE A 234 22.78 7.33 10.02
N LEU A 235 23.95 7.98 10.13
CA LEU A 235 24.74 8.35 8.94
C LEU A 235 25.20 7.11 8.15
N LEU A 236 25.61 6.05 8.82
CA LEU A 236 26.02 4.80 8.17
C LEU A 236 24.85 4.15 7.43
N THR A 237 23.69 3.98 8.08
CA THR A 237 22.53 3.34 7.45
C THR A 237 21.97 4.16 6.30
N LEU A 238 21.93 5.48 6.44
CA LEU A 238 21.53 6.39 5.35
C LEU A 238 22.51 6.32 4.18
N SER A 239 23.82 6.34 4.46
CA SER A 239 24.86 6.20 3.42
C SER A 239 24.75 4.87 2.69
N LEU A 240 24.53 3.77 3.41
CA LEU A 240 24.32 2.46 2.79
C LEU A 240 23.06 2.43 1.92
N SER A 241 21.98 3.10 2.33
CA SER A 241 20.78 3.24 1.49
C SER A 241 21.07 4.00 0.19
N VAL A 242 21.80 5.12 0.28
CA VAL A 242 22.20 5.90 -0.91
C VAL A 242 23.12 5.08 -1.82
N ILE A 243 24.07 4.36 -1.27
CA ILE A 243 24.95 3.46 -2.03
C ILE A 243 24.12 2.38 -2.74
N ALA A 244 23.19 1.73 -2.03
CA ALA A 244 22.30 0.74 -2.61
C ALA A 244 21.45 1.33 -3.74
N LEU A 245 20.93 2.57 -3.58
CA LEU A 245 20.20 3.30 -4.63
C LEU A 245 21.08 3.53 -5.87
N LEU A 246 22.32 3.98 -5.69
CA LEU A 246 23.24 4.22 -6.81
C LEU A 246 23.57 2.91 -7.55
N PHE A 247 23.75 1.82 -6.81
CA PHE A 247 23.92 0.49 -7.40
C PHE A 247 22.66 0.04 -8.14
N LEU A 248 21.47 0.24 -7.55
CA LEU A 248 20.20 -0.05 -8.20
C LEU A 248 20.10 0.67 -9.54
N LEU A 249 20.31 2.00 -9.55
CA LEU A 249 20.25 2.78 -10.80
C LEU A 249 21.25 2.30 -11.84
N ARG A 250 22.46 1.88 -11.43
CA ARG A 250 23.47 1.32 -12.35
C ARG A 250 23.08 -0.05 -12.91
N VAL A 251 22.52 -0.93 -12.08
CA VAL A 251 22.06 -2.26 -12.48
C VAL A 251 20.89 -2.11 -13.45
N GLU A 252 19.88 -1.30 -13.09
CA GLU A 252 18.69 -1.06 -13.92
C GLU A 252 19.03 -0.41 -15.28
N ALA A 253 20.05 0.46 -15.32
CA ALA A 253 20.52 1.06 -16.58
C ALA A 253 21.15 0.04 -17.55
N LYS A 254 21.66 -1.10 -17.05
CA LYS A 254 22.35 -2.13 -17.84
C LYS A 254 21.50 -3.38 -18.07
N THR A 255 20.46 -3.59 -17.28
CA THR A 255 19.61 -4.78 -17.35
C THR A 255 18.70 -4.73 -18.58
N LYS A 256 18.61 -5.86 -19.32
CA LYS A 256 17.74 -5.97 -20.51
C LYS A 256 16.26 -5.89 -20.18
N THR A 257 15.88 -6.35 -19.01
CA THR A 257 14.48 -6.39 -18.52
C THR A 257 14.41 -5.74 -17.13
N PRO A 258 14.62 -4.40 -17.03
CA PRO A 258 14.72 -3.71 -15.77
C PRO A 258 13.37 -3.67 -15.02
N ILE A 259 13.44 -3.63 -13.68
CA ILE A 259 12.28 -3.36 -12.81
C ILE A 259 11.89 -1.88 -12.95
N LEU A 260 12.90 -0.99 -12.95
CA LEU A 260 12.74 0.45 -13.11
C LEU A 260 13.18 0.88 -14.51
N THR A 261 12.24 1.10 -15.42
CA THR A 261 12.56 1.54 -16.78
C THR A 261 12.90 3.03 -16.81
N LEU A 262 14.18 3.37 -16.58
CA LEU A 262 14.65 4.77 -16.44
C LEU A 262 14.34 5.65 -17.65
N SER A 263 14.24 5.07 -18.88
CA SER A 263 13.91 5.83 -20.08
C SER A 263 12.53 6.50 -20.05
N MET A 264 11.59 6.01 -19.23
CA MET A 264 10.24 6.60 -19.08
C MET A 264 10.29 7.96 -18.38
N PHE A 265 11.28 8.18 -17.52
CA PHE A 265 11.46 9.47 -16.81
C PHE A 265 11.86 10.64 -17.71
N ARG A 266 12.20 10.38 -18.99
CA ARG A 266 12.39 11.46 -19.97
C ARG A 266 11.07 12.16 -20.31
N SER A 267 9.93 11.51 -20.13
CA SER A 267 8.60 12.13 -20.27
C SER A 267 8.28 12.95 -19.04
N ARG A 268 8.06 14.26 -19.22
CA ARG A 268 7.66 15.18 -18.14
C ARG A 268 6.35 14.74 -17.49
N LEU A 269 5.38 14.26 -18.29
CA LEU A 269 4.10 13.80 -17.82
C LEU A 269 4.28 12.56 -16.94
N PHE A 270 5.10 11.59 -17.35
CA PHE A 270 5.41 10.39 -16.59
C PHE A 270 6.09 10.74 -15.26
N SER A 271 7.15 11.52 -15.29
CA SER A 271 7.96 11.90 -14.11
C SER A 271 7.13 12.68 -13.09
N ALA A 272 6.36 13.67 -13.53
CA ALA A 272 5.51 14.46 -12.63
C ALA A 272 4.36 13.62 -12.07
N GLY A 273 3.77 12.71 -12.86
CA GLY A 273 2.74 11.78 -12.41
C GLY A 273 3.24 10.81 -11.33
N ILE A 274 4.43 10.23 -11.53
CA ILE A 274 5.10 9.34 -10.56
C ILE A 274 5.48 10.11 -9.28
N ALA A 275 6.06 11.31 -9.40
CA ALA A 275 6.43 12.13 -8.25
C ALA A 275 5.20 12.55 -7.41
N SER A 276 4.13 12.99 -8.06
CA SER A 276 2.86 13.31 -7.37
C SER A 276 2.30 12.08 -6.67
N LEU A 277 2.29 10.91 -7.34
CA LEU A 277 1.80 9.66 -6.75
C LEU A 277 2.60 9.26 -5.51
N PHE A 278 3.94 9.36 -5.58
CA PHE A 278 4.81 9.06 -4.45
C PHE A 278 4.45 9.88 -3.21
N LEU A 279 4.32 11.20 -3.38
CA LEU A 279 4.04 12.13 -2.28
C LEU A 279 2.62 11.91 -1.70
N ILE A 280 1.61 11.83 -2.57
CA ILE A 280 0.21 11.65 -2.13
C ILE A 280 0.01 10.27 -1.47
N ALA A 281 0.60 9.20 -2.01
CA ALA A 281 0.52 7.87 -1.40
C ALA A 281 1.23 7.86 -0.03
N GLY A 282 2.33 8.59 0.11
CA GLY A 282 3.02 8.77 1.38
C GLY A 282 2.14 9.44 2.43
N THR A 283 1.53 10.56 2.11
CA THR A 283 0.66 11.29 3.05
C THR A 283 -0.60 10.50 3.40
N LEU A 284 -1.16 9.74 2.45
CA LEU A 284 -2.27 8.82 2.71
C LEU A 284 -1.90 7.78 3.76
N SER A 285 -0.79 7.07 3.53
CA SER A 285 -0.38 5.99 4.42
C SER A 285 0.01 6.51 5.81
N ALA A 286 0.61 7.69 5.89
CA ALA A 286 0.93 8.37 7.13
C ALA A 286 -0.32 8.69 7.96
N ILE A 287 -1.38 9.25 7.34
CA ILE A 287 -2.65 9.54 8.00
C ILE A 287 -3.31 8.24 8.45
N ASN A 288 -3.37 7.23 7.60
CA ASN A 288 -3.94 5.93 7.93
C ASN A 288 -3.20 5.23 9.08
N PHE A 289 -1.91 5.52 9.26
CA PHE A 289 -1.13 5.04 10.39
C PHE A 289 -1.43 5.82 11.68
N LEU A 290 -1.43 7.16 11.63
CA LEU A 290 -1.57 8.00 12.83
C LEU A 290 -3.01 8.12 13.34
N LEU A 291 -3.99 8.14 12.42
CA LEU A 291 -5.40 8.38 12.76
C LEU A 291 -5.99 7.36 13.74
N PRO A 292 -5.75 6.04 13.65
CA PRO A 292 -6.21 5.08 14.65
C PRO A 292 -5.67 5.37 16.06
N PHE A 293 -4.41 5.78 16.18
CA PHE A 293 -3.84 6.15 17.48
C PHE A 293 -4.51 7.40 18.06
N PHE A 294 -4.73 8.42 17.24
CA PHE A 294 -5.44 9.61 17.63
C PHE A 294 -6.87 9.30 18.12
N LEU A 295 -7.63 8.53 17.34
CA LEU A 295 -9.01 8.21 17.65
C LEU A 295 -9.15 7.30 18.87
N GLN A 296 -8.31 6.25 19.01
CA GLN A 296 -8.41 5.30 20.12
C GLN A 296 -7.79 5.85 21.41
N ASN A 297 -6.57 6.39 21.35
CA ASN A 297 -5.82 6.74 22.54
C ASN A 297 -6.20 8.12 23.10
N LEU A 298 -6.46 9.13 22.25
CA LEU A 298 -6.84 10.48 22.69
C LEU A 298 -8.34 10.66 22.82
N LEU A 299 -9.12 10.28 21.80
CA LEU A 299 -10.57 10.50 21.79
C LEU A 299 -11.36 9.33 22.41
N GLY A 300 -10.72 8.18 22.70
CA GLY A 300 -11.34 7.05 23.38
C GLY A 300 -12.33 6.26 22.53
N TYR A 301 -12.31 6.40 21.20
CA TYR A 301 -13.15 5.58 20.32
C TYR A 301 -12.74 4.11 20.39
N SER A 302 -13.72 3.21 20.34
CA SER A 302 -13.44 1.78 20.23
C SER A 302 -12.86 1.43 18.85
N PRO A 303 -12.09 0.32 18.71
CA PRO A 303 -11.61 -0.18 17.43
C PRO A 303 -12.70 -0.29 16.35
N SER A 304 -13.91 -0.76 16.71
CA SER A 304 -15.06 -0.82 15.81
C SER A 304 -15.48 0.57 15.31
N GLN A 305 -15.58 1.54 16.20
CA GLN A 305 -15.94 2.91 15.84
C GLN A 305 -14.89 3.52 14.90
N VAL A 306 -13.60 3.32 15.21
CA VAL A 306 -12.49 3.76 14.35
C VAL A 306 -12.55 3.10 12.98
N GLY A 307 -12.86 1.80 12.93
CA GLY A 307 -13.06 1.06 11.69
C GLY A 307 -14.11 1.71 10.79
N TRP A 308 -15.28 2.04 11.35
CA TRP A 308 -16.37 2.71 10.62
C TRP A 308 -16.02 4.14 10.19
N ILE A 309 -15.29 4.90 11.02
CA ILE A 309 -14.83 6.25 10.67
C ILE A 309 -13.89 6.20 9.46
N ILE A 310 -12.94 5.28 9.46
CA ILE A 310 -11.96 5.14 8.37
C ILE A 310 -12.62 4.64 7.07
N VAL A 311 -13.67 3.84 7.15
CA VAL A 311 -14.40 3.36 5.95
C VAL A 311 -15.01 4.51 5.15
N ALA A 312 -15.31 5.65 5.78
CA ALA A 312 -15.95 6.79 5.11
C ALA A 312 -15.15 7.29 3.89
N ASP A 313 -13.82 7.38 3.99
CA ASP A 313 -12.96 7.78 2.87
C ASP A 313 -13.07 6.80 1.70
N SER A 314 -13.04 5.51 2.01
CA SER A 314 -13.01 4.44 1.02
C SER A 314 -14.35 4.29 0.27
N VAL A 315 -15.49 4.53 0.94
CA VAL A 315 -16.82 4.58 0.31
C VAL A 315 -16.86 5.71 -0.71
N ILE A 316 -16.39 6.89 -0.33
CA ILE A 316 -16.35 8.06 -1.22
C ILE A 316 -15.44 7.81 -2.42
N ILE A 317 -14.27 7.22 -2.20
CA ILE A 317 -13.35 6.86 -3.29
C ILE A 317 -14.03 5.91 -4.28
N MET A 318 -14.74 4.89 -3.79
CA MET A 318 -15.43 3.91 -4.64
C MET A 318 -16.52 4.56 -5.50
N ILE A 319 -17.26 5.51 -4.94
CA ILE A 319 -18.33 6.24 -5.67
C ILE A 319 -17.73 7.24 -6.67
N MET A 320 -16.70 7.97 -6.25
CA MET A 320 -16.13 9.06 -7.04
C MET A 320 -15.15 8.60 -8.13
N ALA A 321 -14.55 7.42 -8.01
CA ALA A 321 -13.53 6.96 -8.97
C ALA A 321 -14.05 6.82 -10.42
N PRO A 322 -15.24 6.25 -10.70
CA PRO A 322 -15.80 6.22 -12.05
C PRO A 322 -16.13 7.63 -12.57
N ILE A 323 -16.63 8.51 -11.69
CA ILE A 323 -16.94 9.91 -12.02
C ILE A 323 -15.66 10.65 -12.40
N ALA A 324 -14.61 10.51 -11.59
CA ALA A 324 -13.32 11.12 -11.85
C ALA A 324 -12.70 10.65 -13.19
N GLY A 325 -12.85 9.35 -13.51
CA GLY A 325 -12.44 8.82 -14.81
C GLY A 325 -13.14 9.52 -15.97
N SER A 326 -14.47 9.58 -15.94
CA SER A 326 -15.26 10.23 -16.99
C SER A 326 -15.02 11.76 -17.09
N LEU A 327 -14.80 12.43 -15.96
CA LEU A 327 -14.42 13.84 -15.95
C LEU A 327 -13.03 14.05 -16.58
N SER A 328 -12.10 13.13 -16.35
CA SER A 328 -10.75 13.19 -16.93
C SER A 328 -10.76 13.15 -18.45
N ASP A 329 -11.68 12.39 -19.04
CA ASP A 329 -11.83 12.32 -20.49
C ASP A 329 -12.35 13.64 -21.08
N ARG A 330 -13.11 14.43 -20.29
CA ARG A 330 -13.67 15.72 -20.72
C ARG A 330 -12.75 16.92 -20.45
N PHE A 331 -12.18 16.99 -19.26
CA PHE A 331 -11.44 18.16 -18.76
C PHE A 331 -9.91 17.99 -18.76
N GLY A 332 -9.44 16.80 -19.15
CA GLY A 332 -8.03 16.44 -19.12
C GLY A 332 -7.53 16.05 -17.74
N SER A 333 -6.50 15.20 -17.71
CA SER A 333 -5.95 14.65 -16.48
C SER A 333 -5.19 15.67 -15.62
N ARG A 334 -4.61 16.72 -16.25
CA ARG A 334 -3.84 17.76 -15.53
C ARG A 334 -4.71 18.52 -14.53
N LEU A 335 -5.86 19.03 -14.99
CA LEU A 335 -6.75 19.80 -14.12
C LEU A 335 -7.27 18.95 -12.96
N LEU A 336 -7.77 17.75 -13.26
CA LEU A 336 -8.36 16.89 -12.24
C LEU A 336 -7.32 16.44 -11.20
N CYS A 337 -6.12 16.06 -11.64
CA CYS A 337 -5.10 15.65 -10.69
C CYS A 337 -4.62 16.81 -9.81
N THR A 338 -4.51 18.01 -10.37
CA THR A 338 -4.09 19.20 -9.61
C THR A 338 -5.18 19.60 -8.60
N THR A 339 -6.44 19.65 -9.01
CA THR A 339 -7.57 19.94 -8.12
C THR A 339 -7.74 18.83 -7.06
N GLY A 340 -7.58 17.56 -7.46
CA GLY A 340 -7.59 16.43 -6.52
C GLY A 340 -6.53 16.56 -5.42
N CYS A 341 -5.28 16.85 -5.78
CA CYS A 341 -4.21 17.11 -4.82
C CYS A 341 -4.52 18.32 -3.91
N ALA A 342 -5.07 19.42 -4.48
CA ALA A 342 -5.43 20.59 -3.70
C ALA A 342 -6.56 20.29 -2.69
N ILE A 343 -7.57 19.51 -3.09
CA ILE A 343 -8.65 19.06 -2.19
C ILE A 343 -8.09 18.19 -1.06
N VAL A 344 -7.14 17.29 -1.36
CA VAL A 344 -6.42 16.51 -0.32
C VAL A 344 -5.69 17.44 0.64
N ALA A 345 -5.01 18.48 0.15
CA ALA A 345 -4.31 19.44 1.02
C ALA A 345 -5.28 20.19 1.94
N VAL A 346 -6.44 20.62 1.43
CA VAL A 346 -7.50 21.25 2.23
C VAL A 346 -8.02 20.28 3.30
N ALA A 347 -8.28 19.03 2.95
CA ALA A 347 -8.72 18.01 3.91
C ALA A 347 -7.69 17.77 5.02
N GLN A 348 -6.41 17.68 4.68
CA GLN A 348 -5.31 17.53 5.64
C GLN A 348 -5.19 18.74 6.56
N PHE A 349 -5.36 19.95 6.03
CA PHE A 349 -5.39 21.16 6.86
C PHE A 349 -6.49 21.07 7.92
N PHE A 350 -7.71 20.66 7.55
CA PHE A 350 -8.80 20.49 8.52
C PHE A 350 -8.53 19.36 9.51
N LEU A 351 -7.91 18.25 9.09
CA LEU A 351 -7.47 17.20 10.01
C LEU A 351 -6.43 17.69 11.03
N ALA A 352 -5.53 18.56 10.61
CA ALA A 352 -4.53 19.16 11.49
C ALA A 352 -5.14 20.15 12.52
N THR A 353 -6.33 20.67 12.26
CA THR A 353 -7.05 21.59 13.17
C THR A 353 -8.06 20.88 14.10
N LEU A 354 -8.05 19.55 14.15
CA LEU A 354 -8.86 18.81 15.11
C LEU A 354 -8.39 19.12 16.55
N ASP A 355 -9.32 19.04 17.48
CA ASP A 355 -9.08 19.21 18.92
C ASP A 355 -9.64 18.01 19.71
N LEU A 356 -9.38 18.00 21.01
CA LEU A 356 -9.83 16.93 21.91
C LEU A 356 -11.37 16.82 22.04
N ASN A 357 -12.09 17.87 21.68
CA ASN A 357 -13.56 17.93 21.70
C ASN A 357 -14.17 17.78 20.29
N ALA A 358 -13.39 17.28 19.33
CA ALA A 358 -13.84 17.16 17.96
C ALA A 358 -15.06 16.24 17.85
N SER A 359 -16.18 16.77 17.36
CA SER A 359 -17.36 15.96 17.06
C SER A 359 -17.09 14.96 15.95
N LEU A 360 -17.87 13.88 15.91
CA LEU A 360 -17.76 12.86 14.86
C LEU A 360 -17.83 13.49 13.45
N LEU A 361 -18.71 14.45 13.23
CA LEU A 361 -18.85 15.14 11.96
C LEU A 361 -17.57 15.92 11.60
N ARG A 362 -16.94 16.56 12.59
CA ARG A 362 -15.70 17.32 12.40
C ARG A 362 -14.51 16.42 12.04
N ILE A 363 -14.55 15.15 12.42
CA ILE A 363 -13.58 14.12 12.05
C ILE A 363 -13.89 13.55 10.66
N MET A 364 -15.15 13.20 10.41
CA MET A 364 -15.55 12.50 9.17
C MET A 364 -15.52 13.42 7.94
N LEU A 365 -15.89 14.70 8.09
CA LEU A 365 -15.94 15.64 6.96
C LEU A 365 -14.60 15.78 6.24
N PRO A 366 -13.47 16.01 6.90
CA PRO A 366 -12.16 15.99 6.25
C PRO A 366 -11.81 14.67 5.57
N LEU A 367 -12.20 13.52 6.14
CA LEU A 367 -11.95 12.21 5.53
C LEU A 367 -12.76 12.02 4.24
N ILE A 368 -14.02 12.48 4.23
CA ILE A 368 -14.88 12.48 3.05
C ILE A 368 -14.28 13.38 1.96
N VAL A 369 -13.91 14.62 2.31
CA VAL A 369 -13.26 15.56 1.37
C VAL A 369 -11.94 14.99 0.85
N TRP A 370 -11.18 14.34 1.71
CA TRP A 370 -9.95 13.65 1.34
C TRP A 370 -10.21 12.53 0.31
N GLY A 371 -11.26 11.71 0.52
CA GLY A 371 -11.67 10.65 -0.40
C GLY A 371 -12.05 11.19 -1.79
N VAL A 372 -12.76 12.33 -1.87
CA VAL A 372 -13.05 13.03 -3.13
C VAL A 372 -11.74 13.44 -3.83
N GLY A 373 -10.83 14.10 -3.10
CA GLY A 373 -9.56 14.55 -3.66
C GLY A 373 -8.70 13.40 -4.18
N TRP A 374 -8.60 12.30 -3.41
CA TRP A 374 -7.89 11.10 -3.84
C TRP A 374 -8.49 10.47 -5.10
N ALA A 375 -9.80 10.35 -5.20
CA ALA A 375 -10.47 9.80 -6.38
C ALA A 375 -10.22 10.66 -7.64
N LEU A 376 -10.29 11.99 -7.50
CA LEU A 376 -10.00 12.94 -8.59
C LEU A 376 -8.53 12.91 -9.03
N PHE A 377 -7.62 12.51 -8.13
CA PHE A 377 -6.20 12.36 -8.45
C PHE A 377 -5.88 10.98 -9.02
N ASN A 378 -6.23 9.90 -8.31
CA ASN A 378 -5.64 8.58 -8.53
C ASN A 378 -5.97 7.97 -9.90
N ALA A 379 -7.25 7.91 -10.28
CA ALA A 379 -7.68 7.31 -11.54
C ALA A 379 -7.17 8.10 -12.77
N PRO A 380 -7.33 9.44 -12.86
CA PRO A 380 -6.76 10.22 -13.94
C PRO A 380 -5.23 10.18 -14.01
N ASN A 381 -4.55 10.13 -12.86
CA ASN A 381 -3.10 10.05 -12.82
C ASN A 381 -2.58 8.73 -13.40
N GLN A 382 -3.17 7.60 -12.99
CA GLN A 382 -2.79 6.29 -13.54
C GLN A 382 -3.05 6.22 -15.04
N SER A 383 -4.22 6.66 -15.50
CA SER A 383 -4.55 6.70 -16.93
C SER A 383 -3.56 7.55 -17.72
N SER A 384 -3.18 8.72 -17.20
CA SER A 384 -2.25 9.62 -17.87
C SER A 384 -0.81 9.06 -17.92
N ILE A 385 -0.34 8.42 -16.84
CA ILE A 385 0.98 7.77 -16.81
C ILE A 385 1.04 6.62 -17.83
N LEU A 386 0.01 5.75 -17.86
CA LEU A 386 -0.05 4.64 -18.80
C LEU A 386 -0.19 5.12 -20.25
N GLY A 387 -0.91 6.21 -20.49
CA GLY A 387 -1.03 6.82 -21.79
C GLY A 387 0.20 7.60 -22.27
N ALA A 388 1.19 7.83 -21.40
CA ALA A 388 2.44 8.52 -21.74
C ALA A 388 3.54 7.58 -22.27
N VAL A 389 3.29 6.27 -22.29
CA VAL A 389 4.26 5.24 -22.70
C VAL A 389 3.76 4.46 -23.89
N SER A 390 4.68 3.85 -24.65
CA SER A 390 4.30 2.97 -25.77
C SER A 390 3.61 1.68 -25.28
N PRO A 391 2.78 1.04 -26.12
CA PRO A 391 2.03 -0.16 -25.75
C PRO A 391 2.88 -1.28 -25.15
N GLU A 392 4.12 -1.46 -25.65
CA GLU A 392 5.05 -2.49 -25.19
C GLU A 392 5.54 -2.24 -23.76
N LYS A 393 5.47 -0.98 -23.30
CA LYS A 393 5.96 -0.54 -21.97
C LYS A 393 4.84 -0.39 -20.93
N ILE A 394 3.57 -0.59 -21.29
CA ILE A 394 2.43 -0.42 -20.38
C ILE A 394 2.59 -1.30 -19.13
N GLY A 395 3.04 -2.55 -19.28
CA GLY A 395 3.26 -3.46 -18.16
C GLY A 395 4.33 -2.94 -17.17
N ALA A 396 5.46 -2.43 -17.70
CA ALA A 396 6.51 -1.85 -16.89
C ALA A 396 6.05 -0.56 -16.18
N ALA A 397 5.30 0.31 -16.88
CA ALA A 397 4.72 1.52 -16.29
C ALA A 397 3.74 1.20 -15.15
N ALA A 398 2.88 0.19 -15.32
CA ALA A 398 1.97 -0.29 -14.27
C ALA A 398 2.73 -0.84 -13.06
N GLY A 399 3.83 -1.57 -13.28
CA GLY A 399 4.73 -2.01 -12.22
C GLY A 399 5.36 -0.84 -11.47
N MET A 400 5.82 0.19 -12.18
CA MET A 400 6.37 1.39 -11.58
C MET A 400 5.35 2.19 -10.77
N ILE A 401 4.10 2.32 -11.24
CA ILE A 401 2.99 2.93 -10.49
C ILE A 401 2.80 2.18 -9.15
N ALA A 402 2.70 0.85 -9.20
CA ALA A 402 2.48 0.03 -8.00
C ALA A 402 3.66 0.13 -7.01
N THR A 403 4.90 0.04 -7.50
CA THR A 403 6.11 0.17 -6.67
C THR A 403 6.19 1.56 -6.06
N THR A 404 5.96 2.63 -6.84
CA THR A 404 5.98 4.02 -6.37
C THR A 404 4.96 4.27 -5.27
N ALA A 405 3.72 3.82 -5.45
CA ALA A 405 2.67 3.99 -4.44
C ALA A 405 3.03 3.29 -3.12
N ARG A 406 3.58 2.07 -3.17
CA ARG A 406 4.02 1.33 -1.98
C ARG A 406 5.25 1.95 -1.32
N THR A 407 6.26 2.33 -2.11
CA THR A 407 7.47 2.99 -1.59
C THR A 407 7.10 4.31 -0.92
N GLY A 408 6.28 5.15 -1.58
CA GLY A 408 5.77 6.39 -0.99
C GLY A 408 5.00 6.12 0.30
N GLY A 409 4.10 5.12 0.29
CA GLY A 409 3.34 4.71 1.47
C GLY A 409 4.21 4.30 2.65
N ALA A 410 5.17 3.40 2.43
CA ALA A 410 6.09 2.95 3.47
C ALA A 410 6.96 4.09 4.03
N MET A 411 7.48 4.96 3.14
CA MET A 411 8.23 6.14 3.57
C MET A 411 7.35 7.14 4.34
N GLY A 412 6.10 7.33 3.93
CA GLY A 412 5.15 8.19 4.63
C GLY A 412 4.86 7.70 6.06
N VAL A 413 4.64 6.41 6.25
CA VAL A 413 4.46 5.80 7.58
C VAL A 413 5.72 6.02 8.43
N ALA A 414 6.91 5.68 7.91
CA ALA A 414 8.15 5.83 8.64
C ALA A 414 8.42 7.30 9.04
N LEU A 415 8.28 8.24 8.09
CA LEU A 415 8.50 9.67 8.34
C LEU A 415 7.49 10.23 9.36
N SER A 416 6.21 9.86 9.25
CA SER A 416 5.19 10.35 10.18
C SER A 416 5.40 9.83 11.59
N ALA A 417 5.72 8.56 11.76
CA ALA A 417 6.01 7.98 13.07
C ALA A 417 7.28 8.59 13.70
N THR A 418 8.32 8.79 12.87
CA THR A 418 9.57 9.42 13.31
C THR A 418 9.36 10.86 13.73
N LEU A 419 8.66 11.66 12.92
CA LEU A 419 8.37 13.07 13.24
C LEU A 419 7.50 13.19 14.48
N PHE A 420 6.45 12.38 14.56
CA PHE A 420 5.56 12.34 15.72
C PHE A 420 6.35 11.99 17.00
N GLY A 421 7.18 10.93 16.96
CA GLY A 421 8.03 10.55 18.09
C GLY A 421 9.05 11.60 18.47
N TYR A 422 9.66 12.28 17.50
CA TYR A 422 10.59 13.37 17.74
C TYR A 422 9.92 14.56 18.44
N LEU A 423 8.73 14.94 18.00
CA LEU A 423 7.96 16.04 18.61
C LEU A 423 7.58 15.73 20.05
N LEU A 424 7.19 14.46 20.35
CA LEU A 424 6.91 14.04 21.72
C LEU A 424 8.16 14.06 22.61
N ALA A 425 9.30 13.59 22.09
CA ALA A 425 10.57 13.63 22.79
C ALA A 425 11.04 15.07 23.05
N ALA A 426 10.88 15.96 22.07
CA ALA A 426 11.20 17.39 22.20
C ALA A 426 10.31 18.10 23.24
N ALA A 427 9.08 17.61 23.47
CA ALA A 427 8.19 18.08 24.53
C ALA A 427 8.50 17.48 25.92
N GLY A 428 9.60 16.73 26.05
CA GLY A 428 10.08 16.17 27.33
C GLY A 428 9.50 14.83 27.72
N LEU A 429 8.73 14.17 26.84
CA LEU A 429 8.26 12.81 27.09
C LEU A 429 9.38 11.81 26.78
N SER A 430 9.69 10.92 27.73
CA SER A 430 10.73 9.89 27.58
C SER A 430 10.15 8.56 27.14
N GLY A 431 10.98 7.65 26.60
CA GLY A 431 10.64 6.38 25.94
C GLY A 431 9.41 5.64 26.46
N SER A 432 9.34 5.30 27.74
CA SER A 432 8.18 4.59 28.31
C SER A 432 6.89 5.45 28.33
N GLN A 433 7.01 6.77 28.42
CA GLN A 433 5.87 7.68 28.39
C GLN A 433 5.32 7.87 26.97
N ILE A 434 6.16 7.80 25.94
CA ILE A 434 5.72 7.85 24.54
C ILE A 434 5.01 6.53 24.16
N GLU A 435 5.38 5.44 24.79
CA GLU A 435 4.96 4.08 24.44
C GLU A 435 3.64 3.65 25.09
N SER A 436 3.27 4.25 26.23
CA SER A 436 2.07 3.86 26.98
C SER A 436 0.82 4.61 26.51
N PRO A 437 -0.29 3.92 26.17
CA PRO A 437 -1.58 4.58 25.91
C PRO A 437 -2.08 5.44 27.07
N GLU A 438 -1.68 5.13 28.30
CA GLU A 438 -2.05 5.91 29.49
C GLU A 438 -1.42 7.30 29.47
N SER A 439 -0.20 7.43 28.98
CA SER A 439 0.49 8.74 28.89
C SER A 439 -0.16 9.67 27.86
N TRP A 440 -0.83 9.15 26.83
CA TRP A 440 -1.59 9.94 25.90
C TRP A 440 -2.77 10.65 26.58
N ARG A 441 -3.33 10.04 27.62
CA ARG A 441 -4.41 10.63 28.42
C ARG A 441 -3.92 11.60 29.50
N THR A 442 -2.68 11.43 29.96
CA THR A 442 -2.10 12.33 30.97
C THR A 442 -1.52 13.62 30.40
N ALA A 443 -1.12 13.62 29.11
CA ALA A 443 -0.60 14.79 28.41
C ALA A 443 -1.30 15.00 27.03
N PRO A 444 -2.64 15.07 26.97
CA PRO A 444 -3.39 15.02 25.72
C PRO A 444 -3.07 16.17 24.77
N GLU A 445 -2.81 17.37 25.30
CA GLU A 445 -2.47 18.53 24.47
C GLU A 445 -1.11 18.38 23.78
N THR A 446 -0.14 17.75 24.44
CA THR A 446 1.18 17.47 23.85
C THR A 446 1.06 16.50 22.68
N PHE A 447 0.30 15.42 22.86
CA PHE A 447 0.04 14.45 21.79
C PHE A 447 -0.77 15.08 20.66
N MET A 448 -1.76 15.93 20.98
CA MET A 448 -2.53 16.67 19.97
C MET A 448 -1.65 17.62 19.17
N GLY A 449 -0.78 18.38 19.84
CA GLY A 449 0.17 19.29 19.19
C GLY A 449 1.14 18.55 18.26
N ALA A 450 1.66 17.39 18.69
CA ALA A 450 2.51 16.55 17.87
C ALA A 450 1.75 15.97 16.66
N PHE A 451 0.50 15.53 16.84
CA PHE A 451 -0.36 15.06 15.75
C PHE A 451 -0.62 16.18 14.74
N ALA A 452 -1.09 17.33 15.18
CA ALA A 452 -1.38 18.48 14.33
C ALA A 452 -0.13 18.91 13.53
N THR A 453 1.02 19.05 14.20
CA THR A 453 2.28 19.43 13.54
C THR A 453 2.71 18.39 12.50
N THR A 454 2.58 17.10 12.82
CA THR A 454 2.90 16.04 11.87
C THR A 454 2.02 16.11 10.63
N ILE A 455 0.71 16.32 10.79
CA ILE A 455 -0.22 16.47 9.65
C ILE A 455 0.10 17.73 8.84
N PHE A 456 0.46 18.86 9.48
CA PHE A 456 0.90 20.07 8.75
C PHE A 456 2.16 19.84 7.92
N VAL A 457 3.14 19.11 8.43
CA VAL A 457 4.34 18.76 7.66
C VAL A 457 3.98 17.84 6.48
N LEU A 458 3.09 16.87 6.69
CA LEU A 458 2.59 16.03 5.61
C LEU A 458 1.82 16.86 4.56
N ASN A 459 1.07 17.86 4.98
CA ASN A 459 0.36 18.77 4.06
C ASN A 459 1.34 19.55 3.17
N PHE A 460 2.51 19.93 3.67
CA PHE A 460 3.55 20.54 2.84
C PHE A 460 3.99 19.62 1.69
N PHE A 461 4.16 18.32 1.93
CA PHE A 461 4.44 17.36 0.86
C PHE A 461 3.28 17.23 -0.14
N THR A 462 2.04 17.33 0.35
CA THR A 462 0.85 17.35 -0.53
C THR A 462 0.84 18.60 -1.42
N LEU A 463 1.21 19.77 -0.89
CA LEU A 463 1.33 21.00 -1.68
C LEU A 463 2.43 20.89 -2.76
N ILE A 464 3.54 20.21 -2.45
CA ILE A 464 4.55 19.88 -3.48
C ILE A 464 3.95 18.97 -4.55
N ALA A 465 3.11 17.99 -4.19
CA ALA A 465 2.42 17.15 -5.17
C ALA A 465 1.44 17.95 -6.05
N VAL A 466 0.78 18.98 -5.52
CA VAL A 466 -0.02 19.94 -6.32
C VAL A 466 0.86 20.60 -7.38
N LEU A 467 2.06 21.08 -7.01
CA LEU A 467 2.99 21.72 -7.95
C LEU A 467 3.44 20.74 -9.04
N PHE A 468 3.86 19.52 -8.69
CA PHE A 468 4.21 18.50 -9.69
C PHE A 468 3.03 18.18 -10.61
N SER A 469 1.83 18.07 -10.08
CA SER A 469 0.64 17.83 -10.86
C SER A 469 0.31 19.00 -11.80
N ALA A 470 0.48 20.24 -11.37
CA ALA A 470 0.24 21.43 -12.16
C ALA A 470 1.22 21.58 -13.33
N VAL A 471 2.49 21.16 -13.16
CA VAL A 471 3.51 21.30 -14.19
C VAL A 471 3.68 20.06 -15.09
N ARG A 472 2.86 19.02 -14.95
CA ARG A 472 2.98 17.73 -15.66
C ARG A 472 2.95 17.81 -17.19
N GLY A 473 2.40 18.88 -17.77
CA GLY A 473 2.10 18.96 -19.19
C GLY A 473 0.79 18.24 -19.55
N GLU A 474 0.31 18.47 -20.75
CA GLU A 474 -0.85 17.79 -21.33
C GLU A 474 -0.41 16.71 -22.30
N LYS A 475 -1.25 15.68 -22.49
CA LYS A 475 -1.01 14.69 -23.53
C LYS A 475 -1.04 15.44 -24.87
N PRO A 476 -0.07 15.24 -25.78
CA PRO A 476 -0.23 15.75 -27.14
C PRO A 476 -1.58 15.26 -27.67
N GLN A 477 -2.44 16.20 -28.07
CA GLN A 477 -3.65 15.84 -28.78
C GLN A 477 -3.21 15.18 -30.09
N ALA A 478 -3.60 13.91 -30.30
CA ALA A 478 -3.34 13.15 -31.50
C ALA A 478 -4.26 13.62 -32.64
#